data_6fe5b250ad2e5f00c83a783385ca3136
#
_entry.id   6fe5b250ad2e5f00c83a783385ca3136
#
_cell.length_a   1.000
_cell.length_b   1.000
_cell.length_c   1.000
_cell.angle_alpha   90.00
_cell.angle_beta   90.00
_cell.angle_gamma   90.00
#
_symmetry.space_group_name_H-M   'P 1'
#
loop_
_entity.id
_entity.type
_entity.pdbx_description
1 polymer ?
#
loop_
_entity_poly.entity_id
_entity_poly.type
_entity_poly.pdbx_seq_one_letter_code
_entity_poly.pdbx_strand_id
1 'polypeptide(L)'
;MRDIDELRPLTAGRLLELWRESREASEDGLERTVICNARVLAACCYFQGEPVYGDETAVLTDLTGRQMESLLTRLAKGGGGLPAETVNPAFDQGRFDALWRE
;
A
#
# COMPACT_ATOMS: atom_id res chain seq x y z
N MET A 1 11.48 -7.61 -8.38
CA MET A 1 10.08 -7.66 -7.87
C MET A 1 9.52 -9.06 -8.10
N ARG A 2 8.86 -9.61 -7.09
CA ARG A 2 8.19 -10.90 -7.21
C ARG A 2 6.99 -10.78 -8.15
N ASP A 3 6.55 -11.91 -8.70
CA ASP A 3 5.39 -11.94 -9.58
C ASP A 3 4.11 -11.64 -8.79
N ILE A 4 3.29 -10.76 -9.33
CA ILE A 4 2.01 -10.35 -8.72
C ILE A 4 0.97 -10.36 -9.84
N ASP A 5 -0.07 -11.17 -9.70
CA ASP A 5 -1.14 -11.27 -10.68
C ASP A 5 -2.46 -10.66 -10.21
N GLU A 6 -2.57 -10.35 -8.92
CA GLU A 6 -3.78 -9.80 -8.35
C GLU A 6 -3.47 -8.80 -7.25
N LEU A 7 -4.21 -7.69 -7.24
CA LEU A 7 -4.21 -6.73 -6.14
C LEU A 7 -5.59 -6.75 -5.50
N ARG A 8 -5.68 -7.12 -4.22
CA ARG A 8 -6.93 -7.18 -3.47
C ARG A 8 -7.04 -5.93 -2.59
N PRO A 9 -7.97 -5.03 -2.88
CA PRO A 9 -8.12 -3.81 -2.09
C PRO A 9 -8.58 -4.10 -0.67
N LEU A 10 -8.15 -3.25 0.26
CA LEU A 10 -8.56 -3.32 1.66
C LEU A 10 -9.77 -2.43 1.90
N THR A 11 -10.54 -2.75 2.93
CA THR A 11 -11.58 -1.84 3.40
C THR A 11 -10.95 -0.57 3.96
N ALA A 12 -11.72 0.52 3.99
CA ALA A 12 -11.28 1.77 4.59
C ALA A 12 -10.89 1.58 6.07
N GLY A 13 -11.65 0.76 6.79
CA GLY A 13 -11.34 0.45 8.19
C GLY A 13 -9.99 -0.24 8.36
N ARG A 14 -9.66 -1.18 7.48
CA ARG A 14 -8.38 -1.88 7.55
C ARG A 14 -7.21 -0.94 7.19
N LEU A 15 -7.40 -0.07 6.19
CA LEU A 15 -6.40 0.95 5.86
C LEU A 15 -6.13 1.85 7.06
N LEU A 16 -7.18 2.26 7.75
CA LEU A 16 -7.05 3.12 8.92
C LEU A 16 -6.33 2.42 10.07
N GLU A 17 -6.59 1.14 10.28
CA GLU A 17 -5.85 0.34 11.27
C GLU A 17 -4.37 0.29 10.98
N LEU A 18 -4.00 0.01 9.73
CA LEU A 18 -2.61 -0.05 9.30
C LEU A 18 -1.93 1.30 9.45
N TRP A 19 -2.63 2.39 9.15
CA TRP A 19 -2.10 3.73 9.35
C TRP A 19 -1.83 4.02 10.83
N ARG A 20 -2.76 3.67 11.71
CA ARG A 20 -2.60 3.86 13.15
C ARG A 20 -1.43 3.05 13.70
N GLU A 21 -1.32 1.79 13.31
CA GLU A 21 -0.20 0.93 13.70
C GLU A 21 1.15 1.51 13.26
N SER A 22 1.18 2.09 12.06
CA SER A 22 2.40 2.67 11.51
C SER A 22 2.84 3.95 12.21
N ARG A 23 1.92 4.67 12.86
CA ARG A 23 2.25 5.86 13.64
C ARG A 23 3.13 5.54 14.85
N GLU A 24 3.03 4.34 15.37
CA GLU A 24 3.85 3.88 16.49
C GLU A 24 5.21 3.31 16.05
N ALA A 25 5.35 3.03 14.75
CA ALA A 25 6.57 2.40 14.22
C ALA A 25 7.74 3.38 14.07
N SER A 26 7.47 4.68 13.93
CA SER A 26 8.50 5.70 13.75
C SER A 26 7.95 7.08 14.10
N GLU A 27 8.83 7.98 14.56
CA GLU A 27 8.50 9.38 14.78
C GLU A 27 8.62 10.20 13.47
N ASP A 28 9.34 9.69 12.48
CA ASP A 28 9.50 10.33 11.19
C ASP A 28 8.25 10.09 10.31
N GLY A 29 7.63 11.18 9.83
CA GLY A 29 6.41 11.09 9.04
C GLY A 29 6.59 10.36 7.71
N LEU A 30 7.72 10.58 7.03
CA LEU A 30 8.03 9.89 5.78
C LEU A 30 8.24 8.40 6.01
N GLU A 31 9.00 8.05 7.02
CA GLU A 31 9.25 6.65 7.37
C GLU A 31 7.95 5.94 7.72
N ARG A 32 7.07 6.57 8.52
CA ARG A 32 5.74 6.01 8.83
C ARG A 32 4.92 5.76 7.58
N THR A 33 4.98 6.69 6.62
CA THR A 33 4.26 6.55 5.35
C THR A 33 4.77 5.35 4.57
N VAL A 34 6.09 5.20 4.46
CA VAL A 34 6.69 4.07 3.75
C VAL A 34 6.33 2.75 4.42
N ILE A 35 6.40 2.69 5.74
CA ILE A 35 6.04 1.48 6.49
C ILE A 35 4.56 1.14 6.29
N CYS A 36 3.68 2.13 6.37
CA CYS A 36 2.24 1.92 6.14
C CYS A 36 1.98 1.37 4.75
N ASN A 37 2.61 1.95 3.74
CA ASN A 37 2.45 1.52 2.36
C ASN A 37 2.97 0.10 2.15
N ALA A 38 4.09 -0.25 2.79
CA ALA A 38 4.62 -1.60 2.74
C ALA A 38 3.64 -2.60 3.36
N ARG A 39 3.02 -2.25 4.48
CA ARG A 39 2.00 -3.09 5.12
C ARG A 39 0.77 -3.27 4.25
N VAL A 40 0.31 -2.19 3.59
CA VAL A 40 -0.80 -2.25 2.65
C VAL A 40 -0.48 -3.20 1.50
N LEU A 41 0.68 -3.08 0.90
CA LEU A 41 1.09 -3.94 -0.21
C LEU A 41 1.25 -5.40 0.24
N ALA A 42 1.78 -5.64 1.42
CA ALA A 42 1.87 -7.00 1.95
C ALA A 42 0.49 -7.65 2.08
N ALA A 43 -0.52 -6.86 2.44
CA ALA A 43 -1.90 -7.34 2.56
C ALA A 43 -2.63 -7.47 1.23
N CYS A 44 -2.21 -6.74 0.19
CA CYS A 44 -2.95 -6.63 -1.08
C CYS A 44 -2.35 -7.42 -2.24
N CYS A 45 -1.06 -7.75 -2.22
CA CYS A 45 -0.39 -8.42 -3.34
C CYS A 45 -0.56 -9.93 -3.28
N TYR A 46 -1.11 -10.50 -4.34
CA TYR A 46 -1.35 -11.94 -4.47
C TYR A 46 -0.82 -12.47 -5.79
N PHE A 47 -0.43 -13.73 -5.78
CA PHE A 47 -0.04 -14.48 -6.96
C PHE A 47 -0.60 -15.89 -6.86
N GLN A 48 -1.40 -16.29 -7.84
CA GLN A 48 -2.06 -17.59 -7.88
C GLN A 48 -2.85 -17.89 -6.59
N GLY A 49 -3.53 -16.86 -6.09
CA GLY A 49 -4.39 -16.99 -4.92
C GLY A 49 -3.67 -16.93 -3.57
N GLU A 50 -2.35 -16.76 -3.56
CA GLU A 50 -1.59 -16.71 -2.33
C GLU A 50 -0.90 -15.35 -2.11
N PRO A 51 -0.75 -14.91 -0.86
CA PRO A 51 -0.03 -13.66 -0.57
C PRO A 51 1.42 -13.75 -1.04
N VAL A 52 1.87 -12.71 -1.75
CA VAL A 52 3.26 -12.64 -2.26
C VAL A 52 4.24 -12.30 -1.14
N TYR A 53 3.82 -11.44 -0.22
CA TYR A 53 4.66 -10.94 0.87
C TYR A 53 4.06 -11.31 2.21
N GLY A 54 4.88 -11.86 3.09
CA GLY A 54 4.43 -12.26 4.42
C GLY A 54 4.29 -11.09 5.39
N ASP A 55 5.09 -10.03 5.18
CA ASP A 55 5.08 -8.85 6.03
C ASP A 55 5.68 -7.65 5.28
N GLU A 56 5.72 -6.49 5.95
CA GLU A 56 6.28 -5.25 5.38
C GLU A 56 7.76 -5.36 5.07
N THR A 57 8.51 -6.15 5.83
CA THR A 57 9.94 -6.33 5.60
C THR A 57 10.20 -6.96 4.24
N ALA A 58 9.40 -7.95 3.87
CA ALA A 58 9.50 -8.60 2.55
C ALA A 58 9.23 -7.60 1.43
N VAL A 59 8.25 -6.70 1.60
CA VAL A 59 7.96 -5.64 0.63
C VAL A 59 9.12 -4.67 0.51
N LEU A 60 9.63 -4.18 1.63
CA LEU A 60 10.71 -3.19 1.67
C LEU A 60 12.02 -3.73 1.08
N THR A 61 12.23 -5.03 1.17
CA THR A 61 13.43 -5.69 0.63
C THR A 61 13.33 -5.93 -0.88
N ASP A 62 12.13 -6.23 -1.39
CA ASP A 62 11.91 -6.65 -2.78
C ASP A 62 11.52 -5.51 -3.72
N LEU A 63 10.82 -4.48 -3.23
CA LEU A 63 10.29 -3.41 -4.04
C LEU A 63 11.08 -2.12 -3.89
N THR A 64 11.30 -1.42 -5.02
CA THR A 64 11.78 -0.03 -4.99
C THR A 64 10.61 0.90 -4.64
N GLY A 65 10.93 2.14 -4.26
CA GLY A 65 9.91 3.15 -4.00
C GLY A 65 8.99 3.37 -5.20
N ARG A 66 9.54 3.35 -6.42
CA ARG A 66 8.75 3.49 -7.65
C ARG A 66 7.82 2.31 -7.88
N GLN A 67 8.28 1.10 -7.60
CA GLN A 67 7.46 -0.09 -7.72
C GLN A 67 6.31 -0.07 -6.73
N MET A 68 6.58 0.35 -5.49
CA MET A 68 5.55 0.53 -4.47
C MET A 68 4.51 1.55 -4.92
N GLU A 69 4.95 2.72 -5.40
CA GLU A 69 4.08 3.77 -5.90
C GLU A 69 3.20 3.27 -7.06
N SER A 70 3.79 2.56 -8.00
CA SER A 70 3.07 1.99 -9.14
C SER A 70 1.97 1.03 -8.69
N LEU A 71 2.28 0.13 -7.77
CA LEU A 71 1.30 -0.83 -7.25
C LEU A 71 0.19 -0.14 -6.47
N LEU A 72 0.53 0.84 -5.65
CA LEU A 72 -0.46 1.61 -4.89
C LEU A 72 -1.37 2.42 -5.80
N THR A 73 -0.82 2.99 -6.89
CA THR A 73 -1.61 3.72 -7.88
C THR A 73 -2.59 2.78 -8.57
N ARG A 74 -2.17 1.59 -8.96
CA ARG A 74 -3.04 0.57 -9.55
C ARG A 74 -4.14 0.14 -8.58
N LEU A 75 -3.79 -0.02 -7.32
CA LEU A 75 -4.74 -0.37 -6.28
C LEU A 75 -5.79 0.74 -6.10
N ALA A 76 -5.35 2.00 -6.06
CA ALA A 76 -6.23 3.17 -5.93
C ALA A 76 -7.16 3.33 -7.13
N LYS A 77 -6.74 2.91 -8.32
CA LYS A 77 -7.56 2.97 -9.55
C LYS A 77 -8.53 1.80 -9.67
N GLY A 78 -8.74 1.06 -8.59
CA GLY A 78 -9.66 -0.06 -8.62
C GLY A 78 -9.07 -1.36 -9.11
N GLY A 79 -7.74 -1.51 -8.97
CA GLY A 79 -7.11 -2.81 -9.13
C GLY A 79 -7.83 -3.79 -8.22
N GLY A 80 -8.27 -4.91 -8.72
CA GLY A 80 -9.11 -5.83 -7.97
C GLY A 80 -10.60 -5.58 -8.14
N GLY A 81 -11.00 -4.66 -9.05
CA GLY A 81 -12.39 -4.48 -9.48
C GLY A 81 -13.19 -3.40 -8.76
N LEU A 82 -12.58 -2.66 -7.83
CA LEU A 82 -13.29 -1.57 -7.16
C LEU A 82 -13.10 -0.25 -7.92
N PRO A 83 -14.18 0.54 -8.11
CA PRO A 83 -14.06 1.87 -8.69
C PRO A 83 -13.17 2.77 -7.82
N ALA A 84 -12.42 3.69 -8.46
CA ALA A 84 -11.52 4.60 -7.76
C ALA A 84 -12.24 5.44 -6.71
N GLU A 85 -13.48 5.88 -7.00
CA GLU A 85 -14.27 6.69 -6.08
C GLU A 85 -14.75 5.92 -4.84
N THR A 86 -14.67 4.60 -4.82
CA THR A 86 -14.98 3.81 -3.63
C THR A 86 -13.77 3.54 -2.77
N VAL A 87 -12.58 3.91 -3.24
CA VAL A 87 -11.38 3.90 -2.42
C VAL A 87 -11.55 4.96 -1.34
N ASN A 88 -11.09 4.66 -0.14
CA ASN A 88 -11.25 5.48 1.05
C ASN A 88 -11.25 6.99 0.74
N PRO A 89 -12.38 7.72 0.96
CA PRO A 89 -12.45 9.15 0.66
C PRO A 89 -11.53 10.02 1.54
N ALA A 90 -11.05 9.48 2.65
CA ALA A 90 -10.06 10.16 3.47
C ALA A 90 -8.64 10.05 2.91
N PHE A 91 -8.44 9.22 1.90
CA PHE A 91 -7.15 9.03 1.26
C PHE A 91 -6.97 10.07 0.14
N ASP A 92 -6.11 11.04 0.37
CA ASP A 92 -5.81 12.09 -0.61
C ASP A 92 -4.64 11.64 -1.48
N GLN A 93 -4.93 11.24 -2.72
CA GLN A 93 -3.93 10.78 -3.67
C GLN A 93 -2.89 11.85 -4.00
N GLY A 94 -3.32 13.09 -4.16
CA GLY A 94 -2.41 14.18 -4.46
C GLY A 94 -1.42 14.44 -3.32
N ARG A 95 -1.92 14.41 -2.10
CA ARG A 95 -1.09 14.59 -0.91
C ARG A 95 -0.14 13.41 -0.73
N PHE A 96 -0.61 12.21 -1.00
CA PHE A 96 0.22 11.01 -0.97
C PHE A 96 1.37 11.10 -1.99
N ASP A 97 1.06 11.51 -3.23
CA ASP A 97 2.07 11.66 -4.27
C ASP A 97 3.11 12.72 -3.91
N ALA A 98 2.69 13.81 -3.28
CA ALA A 98 3.60 14.86 -2.83
C ALA A 98 4.59 14.34 -1.78
N LEU A 99 4.14 13.48 -0.87
CA LEU A 99 5.00 12.85 0.13
C LEU A 99 6.05 11.92 -0.52
N TRP A 100 5.65 11.20 -1.56
CA TRP A 100 6.54 10.29 -2.27
C TRP A 100 7.64 11.00 -3.07
N ARG A 101 7.37 12.21 -3.53
CA ARG A 101 8.30 12.96 -4.40
C ARG A 101 9.38 13.72 -3.63
N GLU A 102 9.24 13.77 -2.35
CA GLU A 102 10.26 14.38 -1.50
C GLU A 102 11.33 13.35 -1.14
#